data_8b6a3017e09d782855ac850324e14e57
#
_entry.id   8b6a3017e09d782855ac850324e14e57
#
_cell.length_a   1.000
_cell.length_b   1.000
_cell.length_c   1.000
_cell.angle_alpha   90.00
_cell.angle_beta   90.00
_cell.angle_gamma   90.00
#
_symmetry.space_group_name_H-M   'P 1'
#
loop_
_entity.id
_entity.type
_entity.pdbx_description
1 polymer ?
#
loop_
_entity_poly.entity_id
_entity_poly.type
_entity_poly.pdbx_seq_one_letter_code
_entity_poly.pdbx_strand_id
1 'polypeptide(L)'
;MALKGPVTTPVGKGFKSVNVTLRQTLNLYSNIRPIKTYDGIKSRYENVDLVIFRENTEDLYAGIEHMVSDEIAESIKIISKKASDRIVRAAFEYARKNNRKKVSAVHKANIMKLSDGLFLKCARNIAKE
;
A
#
# COMPACT_ATOMS: atom_id res chain seq x y z
N MET A 1 13.27 11.25 12.74
CA MET A 1 12.25 11.71 11.78
C MET A 1 12.94 12.46 10.66
N ALA A 2 12.55 12.25 9.40
CA ALA A 2 13.12 12.98 8.25
C ALA A 2 11.97 13.55 7.41
N LEU A 3 12.18 14.75 6.86
CA LEU A 3 11.30 15.40 5.91
C LEU A 3 11.89 15.26 4.49
N LYS A 4 11.07 14.83 3.54
CA LYS A 4 11.49 14.61 2.15
C LYS A 4 10.53 15.32 1.19
N GLY A 5 11.08 16.06 0.24
CA GLY A 5 10.32 16.64 -0.88
C GLY A 5 10.06 15.63 -2.01
N PRO A 6 9.38 16.06 -3.08
CA PRO A 6 9.17 15.25 -4.27
C PRO A 6 10.51 14.95 -4.97
N VAL A 7 10.63 13.73 -5.50
CA VAL A 7 11.78 13.29 -6.31
C VAL A 7 11.25 12.59 -7.55
N THR A 8 11.68 13.05 -8.72
CA THR A 8 11.34 12.45 -10.01
C THR A 8 12.30 11.31 -10.32
N THR A 9 11.75 10.19 -10.76
CA THR A 9 12.52 9.05 -11.27
C THR A 9 12.45 9.06 -12.81
N PRO A 10 13.58 9.04 -13.52
CA PRO A 10 13.57 8.98 -14.99
C PRO A 10 12.86 7.72 -15.49
N VAL A 11 12.21 7.83 -16.64
CA VAL A 11 11.60 6.69 -17.33
C VAL A 11 12.66 6.03 -18.22
N GLY A 12 12.69 4.70 -18.25
CA GLY A 12 13.59 3.92 -19.09
C GLY A 12 14.98 3.77 -18.47
N LYS A 13 15.98 4.50 -18.98
CA LYS A 13 17.38 4.42 -18.50
C LYS A 13 17.64 5.41 -17.36
N GLY A 14 18.36 4.99 -16.33
CA GLY A 14 18.74 5.86 -15.22
C GLY A 14 18.95 5.09 -13.92
N PHE A 15 18.85 5.80 -12.81
CA PHE A 15 18.98 5.22 -11.48
C PHE A 15 17.67 4.62 -10.97
N LYS A 16 17.77 3.61 -10.12
CA LYS A 16 16.62 3.03 -9.40
C LYS A 16 15.93 4.13 -8.58
N SER A 17 14.59 4.10 -8.51
CA SER A 17 13.81 5.09 -7.75
C SER A 17 14.35 5.27 -6.32
N VAL A 18 14.83 6.48 -6.01
CA VAL A 18 15.30 6.84 -4.67
C VAL A 18 14.24 6.58 -3.61
N ASN A 19 12.98 6.87 -3.93
CA ASN A 19 11.85 6.60 -3.03
C ASN A 19 11.69 5.12 -2.71
N VAL A 20 11.78 4.26 -3.72
CA VAL A 20 11.68 2.80 -3.53
C VAL A 20 12.89 2.29 -2.74
N THR A 21 14.09 2.77 -3.06
CA THR A 21 15.31 2.40 -2.34
C THR A 21 15.20 2.75 -0.85
N LEU A 22 14.81 3.98 -0.51
CA LEU A 22 14.63 4.40 0.88
C LEU A 22 13.60 3.53 1.63
N ARG A 23 12.47 3.23 0.99
CA ARG A 23 11.42 2.39 1.58
C ARG A 23 11.92 0.99 1.90
N GLN A 24 12.65 0.39 0.97
CA GLN A 24 13.21 -0.96 1.13
C GLN A 24 14.33 -0.99 2.16
N THR A 25 15.32 -0.07 2.07
CA THR A 25 16.47 -0.01 2.97
C THR A 25 16.07 0.25 4.42
N LEU A 26 15.13 1.15 4.65
CA LEU A 26 14.65 1.53 5.98
C LEU A 26 13.42 0.71 6.42
N ASN A 27 12.98 -0.27 5.62
CA ASN A 27 11.79 -1.07 5.88
C ASN A 27 10.54 -0.23 6.22
N LEU A 28 10.32 0.85 5.45
CA LEU A 28 9.18 1.75 5.63
C LEU A 28 7.92 1.11 5.04
N TYR A 29 7.39 0.12 5.72
CA TYR A 29 6.32 -0.75 5.22
C TYR A 29 4.96 -0.06 5.12
N SER A 30 4.68 0.91 5.98
CA SER A 30 3.37 1.57 6.03
C SER A 30 3.44 2.99 5.48
N ASN A 31 2.70 3.24 4.40
CA ASN A 31 2.45 4.57 3.90
C ASN A 31 1.06 5.01 4.39
N ILE A 32 1.04 5.94 5.34
CA ILE A 32 -0.18 6.43 5.98
C ILE A 32 -0.60 7.73 5.31
N ARG A 33 -1.82 7.76 4.78
CA ARG A 33 -2.38 8.92 4.08
C ARG A 33 -3.70 9.36 4.71
N PRO A 34 -3.69 10.34 5.60
CA PRO A 34 -4.91 10.99 6.05
C PRO A 34 -5.48 11.85 4.92
N ILE A 35 -6.77 11.75 4.69
CA ILE A 35 -7.50 12.48 3.64
C ILE A 35 -8.75 13.07 4.28
N LYS A 36 -8.87 14.39 4.19
CA LYS A 36 -10.03 15.15 4.70
C LYS A 36 -10.48 16.18 3.66
N THR A 37 -11.78 16.45 3.64
CA THR A 37 -12.29 17.69 3.04
C THR A 37 -11.99 18.87 3.95
N TYR A 38 -11.66 20.01 3.35
CA TYR A 38 -11.40 21.26 4.05
C TYR A 38 -12.46 22.28 3.71
N ASP A 39 -12.90 23.05 4.69
CA ASP A 39 -13.87 24.11 4.50
C ASP A 39 -13.33 25.16 3.52
N GLY A 40 -14.21 25.66 2.64
CA GLY A 40 -13.83 26.64 1.64
C GLY A 40 -13.15 26.07 0.39
N ILE A 41 -12.82 24.78 0.36
CA ILE A 41 -12.26 24.12 -0.84
C ILE A 41 -13.32 23.28 -1.52
N LYS A 42 -13.70 23.67 -2.75
CA LYS A 42 -14.66 22.91 -3.55
C LYS A 42 -14.09 21.54 -3.94
N SER A 43 -14.76 20.48 -3.54
CA SER A 43 -14.42 19.11 -3.91
C SER A 43 -15.64 18.34 -4.42
N ARG A 44 -15.42 17.19 -5.06
CA ARG A 44 -16.49 16.31 -5.56
C ARG A 44 -17.29 15.68 -4.41
N TYR A 45 -16.64 15.43 -3.27
CA TYR A 45 -17.24 14.79 -2.11
C TYR A 45 -17.12 15.70 -0.90
N GLU A 46 -18.14 15.69 -0.07
CA GLU A 46 -18.20 16.45 1.18
C GLU A 46 -17.99 15.52 2.38
N ASN A 47 -17.56 16.08 3.50
CA ASN A 47 -17.40 15.35 4.76
C ASN A 47 -16.50 14.10 4.68
N VAL A 48 -15.49 14.13 3.80
CA VAL A 48 -14.50 13.06 3.71
C VAL A 48 -13.58 13.12 4.92
N ASP A 49 -13.49 12.02 5.64
CA ASP A 49 -12.49 11.80 6.70
C ASP A 49 -12.10 10.33 6.70
N LEU A 50 -11.05 10.01 5.99
CA LEU A 50 -10.53 8.66 5.89
C LEU A 50 -9.00 8.63 5.98
N VAL A 51 -8.45 7.48 6.35
CA VAL A 51 -7.01 7.26 6.39
C VAL A 51 -6.69 5.99 5.62
N ILE A 52 -5.80 6.09 4.63
CA ILE A 52 -5.35 4.95 3.85
C ILE A 52 -4.04 4.43 4.44
N PHE A 53 -4.03 3.15 4.79
CA PHE A 53 -2.83 2.39 5.13
C PHE A 53 -2.44 1.56 3.92
N ARG A 54 -1.30 1.89 3.29
CA ARG A 54 -0.80 1.18 2.12
C ARG A 54 0.48 0.45 2.48
N GLU A 55 0.51 -0.86 2.24
CA GLU A 55 1.76 -1.61 2.23
C GLU A 55 2.66 -1.09 1.11
N ASN A 56 3.95 -0.97 1.36
CA ASN A 56 4.82 -0.15 0.54
C ASN A 56 6.12 -0.85 0.13
N THR A 57 6.31 -2.10 0.51
CA THR A 57 7.54 -2.87 0.28
C THR A 57 7.36 -4.09 -0.62
N GLU A 58 6.12 -4.52 -0.82
CA GLU A 58 5.74 -5.66 -1.68
C GLU A 58 4.82 -5.22 -2.81
N ASP A 59 3.98 -6.12 -3.32
CA ASP A 59 3.15 -5.96 -4.50
C ASP A 59 4.04 -5.82 -5.75
N LEU A 60 3.67 -4.99 -6.70
CA LEU A 60 4.48 -4.66 -7.88
C LEU A 60 5.77 -3.88 -7.54
N TYR A 61 5.83 -3.30 -6.33
CA TYR A 61 7.06 -2.63 -5.83
C TYR A 61 8.18 -3.58 -5.44
N ALA A 62 7.94 -4.89 -5.44
CA ALA A 62 9.00 -5.90 -5.38
C ALA A 62 9.96 -5.76 -6.57
N GLY A 63 9.47 -5.20 -7.69
CA GLY A 63 10.28 -4.91 -8.87
C GLY A 63 10.78 -6.17 -9.57
N ILE A 64 10.00 -7.24 -9.51
CA ILE A 64 10.31 -8.49 -10.21
C ILE A 64 9.54 -8.48 -11.53
N GLU A 65 10.29 -8.30 -12.59
CA GLU A 65 9.75 -8.27 -13.95
C GLU A 65 10.75 -8.84 -14.95
N HIS A 66 10.27 -9.38 -16.04
CA HIS A 66 11.09 -9.91 -17.13
C HIS A 66 10.36 -9.88 -18.47
N MET A 67 11.12 -9.91 -19.54
CA MET A 67 10.62 -10.10 -20.89
C MET A 67 10.41 -11.61 -21.13
N VAL A 68 9.22 -11.98 -21.54
CA VAL A 68 8.90 -13.33 -22.02
C VAL A 68 9.28 -13.46 -23.50
N SER A 69 9.08 -12.36 -24.27
CA SER A 69 9.51 -12.18 -25.64
C SER A 69 9.75 -10.70 -25.90
N ASP A 70 10.15 -10.33 -27.13
CA ASP A 70 10.35 -8.92 -27.49
C ASP A 70 9.05 -8.08 -27.40
N GLU A 71 7.88 -8.73 -27.39
CA GLU A 71 6.57 -8.09 -27.37
C GLU A 71 5.80 -8.32 -26.08
N ILE A 72 6.29 -9.18 -25.15
CA ILE A 72 5.55 -9.58 -23.93
C ILE A 72 6.46 -9.39 -22.71
N ALA A 73 6.03 -8.56 -21.79
CA ALA A 73 6.65 -8.39 -20.49
C ALA A 73 5.72 -8.86 -19.36
N GLU A 74 6.27 -9.46 -18.34
CA GLU A 74 5.56 -9.88 -17.13
C GLU A 74 6.08 -9.16 -15.89
N SER A 75 5.16 -8.76 -15.00
CA SER A 75 5.45 -8.26 -13.67
C SER A 75 4.84 -9.15 -12.61
N ILE A 76 5.62 -9.57 -11.63
CA ILE A 76 5.18 -10.47 -10.57
C ILE A 76 4.73 -9.68 -9.36
N LYS A 77 3.44 -9.79 -9.04
CA LYS A 77 2.85 -9.26 -7.81
C LYS A 77 3.12 -10.22 -6.64
N ILE A 78 3.82 -9.74 -5.62
CA ILE A 78 4.12 -10.52 -4.41
C ILE A 78 3.25 -10.04 -3.25
N ILE A 79 2.53 -10.95 -2.63
CA ILE A 79 1.79 -10.73 -1.39
C ILE A 79 2.24 -11.80 -0.38
N SER A 80 2.86 -11.37 0.72
CA SER A 80 3.24 -12.27 1.80
C SER A 80 2.32 -12.14 3.02
N LYS A 81 2.21 -13.21 3.79
CA LYS A 81 1.51 -13.20 5.08
C LYS A 81 2.12 -12.16 6.03
N LYS A 82 3.45 -12.11 6.11
CA LYS A 82 4.19 -11.20 6.99
C LYS A 82 3.86 -9.74 6.73
N ALA A 83 3.90 -9.31 5.47
CA ALA A 83 3.61 -7.93 5.10
C ALA A 83 2.11 -7.61 5.24
N SER A 84 1.24 -8.57 4.89
CA SER A 84 -0.20 -8.43 5.06
C SER A 84 -0.58 -8.27 6.54
N ASP A 85 -0.08 -9.13 7.42
CA ASP A 85 -0.37 -9.07 8.86
C ASP A 85 0.08 -7.73 9.47
N ARG A 86 1.31 -7.27 9.16
CA ARG A 86 1.84 -6.03 9.75
C ARG A 86 1.08 -4.78 9.31
N ILE A 87 0.69 -4.67 8.03
CA ILE A 87 -0.04 -3.49 7.55
C ILE A 87 -1.48 -3.47 8.08
N VAL A 88 -2.13 -4.63 8.13
CA VAL A 88 -3.47 -4.76 8.68
C VAL A 88 -3.48 -4.45 10.18
N ARG A 89 -2.53 -5.00 10.95
CA ARG A 89 -2.39 -4.71 12.38
C ARG A 89 -2.19 -3.21 12.63
N ALA A 90 -1.30 -2.57 11.88
CA ALA A 90 -1.09 -1.12 11.98
C ALA A 90 -2.37 -0.32 11.72
N ALA A 91 -3.20 -0.73 10.74
CA ALA A 91 -4.46 -0.08 10.45
C ALA A 91 -5.50 -0.26 11.58
N PHE A 92 -5.62 -1.46 12.15
CA PHE A 92 -6.53 -1.71 13.28
C PHE A 92 -6.08 -0.98 14.56
N GLU A 93 -4.79 -0.99 14.87
CA GLU A 93 -4.23 -0.25 16.01
C GLU A 93 -4.47 1.26 15.88
N TYR A 94 -4.25 1.81 14.69
CA TYR A 94 -4.55 3.21 14.42
C TYR A 94 -6.04 3.50 14.56
N ALA A 95 -6.90 2.64 14.02
CA ALA A 95 -8.35 2.79 14.11
C ALA A 95 -8.80 2.82 15.58
N ARG A 96 -8.30 1.91 16.41
CA ARG A 96 -8.59 1.86 17.85
C ARG A 96 -8.08 3.12 18.56
N LYS A 97 -6.84 3.54 18.32
CA LYS A 97 -6.26 4.75 18.93
C LYS A 97 -7.01 6.04 18.58
N ASN A 98 -7.59 6.11 17.39
CA ASN A 98 -8.23 7.31 16.85
C ASN A 98 -9.76 7.20 16.81
N ASN A 99 -10.35 6.27 17.56
CA ASN A 99 -11.80 6.06 17.65
C ASN A 99 -12.50 5.89 16.29
N ARG A 100 -11.79 5.29 15.31
CA ARG A 100 -12.36 4.99 14.00
C ARG A 100 -13.28 3.77 14.10
N LYS A 101 -14.45 3.86 13.50
CA LYS A 101 -15.51 2.83 13.62
C LYS A 101 -15.42 1.72 12.59
N LYS A 102 -14.63 1.89 11.53
CA LYS A 102 -14.61 0.97 10.40
C LYS A 102 -13.19 0.86 9.81
N VAL A 103 -12.76 -0.37 9.56
CA VAL A 103 -11.59 -0.70 8.75
C VAL A 103 -12.06 -1.47 7.52
N SER A 104 -11.65 -1.04 6.34
CA SER A 104 -12.00 -1.69 5.08
C SER A 104 -10.72 -2.24 4.42
N ALA A 105 -10.69 -3.53 4.12
CA ALA A 105 -9.64 -4.15 3.32
C ALA A 105 -9.99 -4.01 1.84
N VAL A 106 -9.16 -3.29 1.09
CA VAL A 106 -9.33 -3.09 -0.36
C VAL A 106 -8.51 -4.13 -1.10
N HIS A 107 -9.13 -4.97 -1.90
CA HIS A 107 -8.51 -6.09 -2.58
C HIS A 107 -9.25 -6.49 -3.86
N LYS A 108 -8.65 -7.34 -4.66
CA LYS A 108 -9.25 -7.92 -5.88
C LYS A 108 -9.32 -9.47 -5.82
N ALA A 109 -9.63 -10.03 -4.65
CA ALA A 109 -9.63 -11.48 -4.41
C ALA A 109 -10.67 -12.26 -5.23
N ASN A 110 -11.63 -11.59 -5.85
CA ASN A 110 -12.54 -12.21 -6.81
C ASN A 110 -11.84 -12.66 -8.10
N ILE A 111 -10.74 -12.01 -8.47
CA ILE A 111 -9.88 -12.34 -9.61
C ILE A 111 -8.58 -12.98 -9.12
N MET A 112 -7.83 -12.28 -8.28
CA MET A 112 -6.54 -12.74 -7.74
C MET A 112 -6.76 -13.56 -6.46
N LYS A 113 -7.28 -14.77 -6.64
CA LYS A 113 -7.76 -15.63 -5.53
C LYS A 113 -6.66 -16.03 -4.56
N LEU A 114 -5.43 -16.20 -5.04
CA LEU A 114 -4.29 -16.61 -4.21
C LEU A 114 -3.62 -15.41 -3.53
N SER A 115 -3.15 -14.42 -4.27
CA SER A 115 -2.43 -13.27 -3.71
C SER A 115 -3.34 -12.36 -2.89
N ASP A 116 -4.38 -11.78 -3.48
CA ASP A 116 -5.32 -10.93 -2.76
C ASP A 116 -6.20 -11.72 -1.80
N GLY A 117 -6.43 -13.01 -2.09
CA GLY A 117 -7.08 -13.94 -1.17
C GLY A 117 -6.28 -14.15 0.11
N LEU A 118 -4.95 -14.25 0.02
CA LEU A 118 -4.07 -14.31 1.19
C LEU A 118 -4.17 -13.03 2.02
N PHE A 119 -4.10 -11.86 1.37
CA PHE A 119 -4.29 -10.57 2.06
C PHE A 119 -5.64 -10.49 2.79
N LEU A 120 -6.72 -10.86 2.13
CA LEU A 120 -8.06 -10.87 2.74
C LEU A 120 -8.15 -11.84 3.93
N LYS A 121 -7.53 -13.02 3.81
CA LYS A 121 -7.45 -13.99 4.91
C LYS A 121 -6.70 -13.41 6.11
N CYS A 122 -5.57 -12.77 5.89
CA CYS A 122 -4.79 -12.08 6.92
C CYS A 122 -5.63 -10.99 7.61
N ALA A 123 -6.32 -10.15 6.81
CA ALA A 123 -7.17 -9.09 7.34
C ALA A 123 -8.30 -9.63 8.24
N ARG A 124 -8.95 -10.73 7.82
CA ARG A 124 -10.00 -11.38 8.61
C ARG A 124 -9.47 -12.01 9.90
N ASN A 125 -8.26 -12.56 9.88
CA ASN A 125 -7.65 -13.16 11.07
C ASN A 125 -7.31 -12.10 12.11
N ILE A 126 -6.64 -11.02 11.69
CA ILE A 126 -6.30 -9.89 12.59
C ILE A 126 -7.56 -9.20 13.15
N ALA A 127 -8.64 -9.13 12.38
CA ALA A 127 -9.91 -8.55 12.83
C ALA A 127 -10.58 -9.33 13.96
N LYS A 128 -10.18 -10.58 14.22
CA LYS A 128 -10.71 -11.41 15.31
C LYS A 128 -9.93 -11.27 16.62
N GLU A 129 -8.74 -10.67 16.58
CA GLU A 129 -7.90 -10.37 17.74
C GLU A 129 -8.38 -9.09 18.47
#